data_258643c9cbf228bed81be593bee7becc
#
_entry.id   258643c9cbf228bed81be593bee7becc
#
_cell.length_a   1.000
_cell.length_b   1.000
_cell.length_c   1.000
_cell.angle_alpha   90.00
_cell.angle_beta   90.00
_cell.angle_gamma   90.00
#
_symmetry.space_group_name_H-M   'P 1'
#
loop_
_entity.id
_entity.type
_entity.pdbx_description
1 polymer ?
#
loop_
_entity_poly.entity_id
_entity_poly.type
_entity_poly.pdbx_seq_one_letter_code
_entity_poly.pdbx_strand_id
1 'polypeptide(L)'
;MGLDQMGNMFARREGSDPEALPVYVGSHLDTQPTGGKYDGVLGVLGGLEIIRSLNDMDIKTKHPIVVTNFTNEEGTRFAPAMLASGVFAGVHTQDWAYERTDADGKTFGAELSRIGWRGEEEVGARKMHAFFELHIEQGPILEAEDADIGVVTHGQGLSWTQVTIIGKDSHTGSTPMPMRKNAG
;
A
#
# COMPACT_ATOMS: atom_id res chain seq x y z
N MET A 1 16.31 12.41 -0.86
CA MET A 1 14.97 11.81 -1.02
C MET A 1 14.81 11.45 -2.49
N GLY A 2 14.32 10.26 -2.79
CA GLY A 2 14.07 9.77 -4.15
C GLY A 2 12.58 9.52 -4.37
N LEU A 3 12.18 9.51 -5.62
CA LEU A 3 10.82 9.26 -6.07
C LEU A 3 10.89 8.41 -7.34
N ASP A 4 10.28 7.23 -7.33
CA ASP A 4 10.27 6.39 -8.52
C ASP A 4 9.09 6.68 -9.46
N GLN A 5 9.08 6.03 -10.61
CA GLN A 5 8.06 6.23 -11.64
C GLN A 5 6.65 5.82 -11.21
N MET A 6 6.51 5.02 -10.15
CA MET A 6 5.21 4.68 -9.55
C MET A 6 4.81 5.61 -8.40
N GLY A 7 5.63 6.63 -8.10
CA GLY A 7 5.38 7.58 -7.04
C GLY A 7 5.77 7.08 -5.64
N ASN A 8 6.46 5.94 -5.55
CA ASN A 8 6.99 5.48 -4.27
C ASN A 8 8.10 6.42 -3.79
N MET A 9 8.07 6.78 -2.51
CA MET A 9 9.01 7.71 -1.89
C MET A 9 10.07 6.96 -1.10
N PHE A 10 11.31 7.46 -1.16
CA PHE A 10 12.45 6.88 -0.47
C PHE A 10 13.30 7.96 0.17
N ALA A 11 13.42 7.93 1.49
CA ALA A 11 14.29 8.82 2.25
C ALA A 11 15.44 8.01 2.86
N ARG A 12 16.67 8.24 2.39
CA ARG A 12 17.85 7.46 2.77
C ARG A 12 18.68 8.22 3.80
N ARG A 13 19.06 7.50 4.88
CA ARG A 13 20.11 7.85 5.83
C ARG A 13 21.31 6.95 5.57
N GLU A 14 22.49 7.53 5.41
CA GLU A 14 23.71 6.78 5.12
C GLU A 14 24.19 5.92 6.29
N GLY A 15 24.74 4.77 5.96
CA GLY A 15 25.45 3.88 6.87
C GLY A 15 26.95 4.16 6.90
N SER A 16 27.70 3.33 7.65
CA SER A 16 29.16 3.38 7.67
C SER A 16 29.81 2.60 6.52
N ASP A 17 29.07 1.70 5.91
CA ASP A 17 29.51 0.88 4.78
C ASP A 17 28.73 1.29 3.52
N PRO A 18 29.35 2.01 2.57
CA PRO A 18 28.64 2.49 1.37
C PRO A 18 28.24 1.36 0.42
N GLU A 19 28.89 0.18 0.52
CA GLU A 19 28.57 -0.98 -0.33
C GLU A 19 27.48 -1.88 0.27
N ALA A 20 27.11 -1.66 1.54
CA ALA A 20 26.07 -2.43 2.18
C ALA A 20 24.70 -2.09 1.59
N LEU A 21 23.93 -3.10 1.24
CA LEU A 21 22.54 -2.95 0.81
C LEU A 21 21.72 -2.32 1.95
N PRO A 22 20.84 -1.36 1.66
CA PRO A 22 20.06 -0.68 2.67
C PRO A 22 19.01 -1.59 3.33
N VAL A 23 18.73 -1.32 4.59
CA VAL A 23 17.55 -1.82 5.31
C VAL A 23 16.43 -0.80 5.11
N TYR A 24 15.28 -1.28 4.66
CA TYR A 24 14.10 -0.47 4.45
C TYR A 24 13.14 -0.60 5.64
N VAL A 25 12.51 0.49 5.98
CA VAL A 25 11.42 0.56 6.95
C VAL A 25 10.36 1.51 6.43
N GLY A 26 9.10 1.14 6.51
CA GLY A 26 8.02 2.00 6.02
C GLY A 26 6.73 1.25 5.84
N SER A 27 5.80 1.87 5.14
CA SER A 27 4.46 1.38 4.82
C SER A 27 3.88 2.26 3.70
N HIS A 28 2.64 2.76 3.88
CA HIS A 28 1.93 3.64 2.95
C HIS A 28 1.32 4.85 3.67
N LEU A 29 0.98 5.90 2.93
CA LEU A 29 0.30 7.10 3.44
C LEU A 29 -1.10 7.30 2.85
N ASP A 30 -1.46 6.55 1.82
CA ASP A 30 -2.84 6.51 1.34
C ASP A 30 -3.71 5.72 2.31
N THR A 31 -5.01 6.00 2.28
CA THR A 31 -5.99 5.39 3.16
C THR A 31 -7.33 5.23 2.45
N GLN A 32 -8.21 4.45 3.03
CA GLN A 32 -9.60 4.34 2.59
C GLN A 32 -10.41 5.59 2.97
N PRO A 33 -11.52 5.90 2.28
CA PRO A 33 -12.33 7.09 2.57
C PRO A 33 -12.76 7.22 4.03
N THR A 34 -12.94 6.10 4.72
CA THR A 34 -13.30 6.03 6.14
C THR A 34 -12.30 5.20 6.94
N GLY A 35 -11.03 5.21 6.49
CA GLY A 35 -9.94 4.44 7.10
C GLY A 35 -9.50 4.98 8.45
N GLY A 36 -8.76 4.16 9.19
CA GLY A 36 -8.19 4.51 10.49
C GLY A 36 -7.06 5.54 10.37
N LYS A 37 -6.84 6.30 11.45
CA LYS A 37 -5.81 7.37 11.49
C LYS A 37 -4.37 6.84 11.46
N TYR A 38 -4.19 5.58 11.80
CA TYR A 38 -2.86 4.98 12.00
C TYR A 38 -2.50 3.96 10.92
N ASP A 39 -3.46 3.65 10.05
CA ASP A 39 -3.31 2.70 8.97
C ASP A 39 -2.22 3.16 7.99
N GLY A 40 -1.19 2.36 7.83
CA GLY A 40 0.01 2.68 7.04
C GLY A 40 0.88 3.81 7.58
N VAL A 41 0.25 4.90 8.04
CA VAL A 41 0.94 6.09 8.58
C VAL A 41 1.87 5.72 9.73
N LEU A 42 1.48 4.78 10.61
CA LEU A 42 2.30 4.32 11.71
C LEU A 42 3.65 3.78 11.23
N GLY A 43 3.66 2.97 10.18
CA GLY A 43 4.89 2.37 9.65
C GLY A 43 5.85 3.39 9.04
N VAL A 44 5.32 4.38 8.32
CA VAL A 44 6.13 5.46 7.74
C VAL A 44 6.70 6.36 8.84
N LEU A 45 5.86 6.80 9.80
CA LEU A 45 6.30 7.65 10.90
C LEU A 45 7.23 6.90 11.86
N GLY A 46 7.00 5.59 12.09
CA GLY A 46 7.90 4.74 12.85
C GLY A 46 9.30 4.67 12.22
N GLY A 47 9.35 4.56 10.88
CA GLY A 47 10.61 4.65 10.14
C GLY A 47 11.34 5.98 10.33
N LEU A 48 10.62 7.10 10.30
CA LEU A 48 11.18 8.42 10.55
C LEU A 48 11.68 8.54 12.00
N GLU A 49 10.93 8.02 12.98
CA GLU A 49 11.33 8.05 14.39
C GLU A 49 12.59 7.20 14.64
N ILE A 50 12.74 6.06 13.98
CA ILE A 50 13.98 5.27 14.02
C ILE A 50 15.17 6.14 13.57
N ILE A 51 15.04 6.87 12.46
CA ILE A 51 16.12 7.75 11.97
C ILE A 51 16.41 8.85 12.97
N ARG A 52 15.40 9.49 13.55
CA ARG A 52 15.57 10.54 14.58
C ARG A 52 16.28 10.00 15.80
N SER A 53 15.81 8.89 16.34
CA SER A 53 16.41 8.25 17.52
C SER A 53 17.87 7.89 17.29
N LEU A 54 18.22 7.34 16.14
CA LEU A 54 19.60 7.02 15.79
C LEU A 54 20.49 8.28 15.69
N ASN A 55 19.93 9.38 15.18
CA ASN A 55 20.65 10.66 15.10
C ASN A 55 20.84 11.27 16.50
N ASP A 56 19.80 11.26 17.34
CA ASP A 56 19.85 11.82 18.70
C ASP A 56 20.83 11.05 19.60
N MET A 57 20.97 9.74 19.37
CA MET A 57 21.93 8.88 20.08
C MET A 57 23.33 8.86 19.45
N ASP A 58 23.56 9.57 18.33
CA ASP A 58 24.79 9.55 17.54
C ASP A 58 25.22 8.12 17.11
N ILE A 59 24.23 7.27 16.85
CA ILE A 59 24.47 5.89 16.37
C ILE A 59 24.57 5.86 14.87
N LYS A 60 25.71 5.38 14.34
CA LYS A 60 25.91 5.12 12.93
C LYS A 60 25.75 3.63 12.65
N THR A 61 24.73 3.28 11.86
CA THR A 61 24.48 1.90 11.45
C THR A 61 25.45 1.44 10.37
N LYS A 62 25.72 0.14 10.26
CA LYS A 62 26.54 -0.40 9.16
C LYS A 62 25.82 -0.20 7.83
N HIS A 63 24.58 -0.70 7.74
CA HIS A 63 23.74 -0.57 6.56
C HIS A 63 23.09 0.82 6.52
N PRO A 64 22.91 1.42 5.34
CA PRO A 64 22.00 2.55 5.18
C PRO A 64 20.58 2.17 5.60
N ILE A 65 19.81 3.13 6.10
CA ILE A 65 18.39 2.96 6.39
C ILE A 65 17.58 3.81 5.43
N VAL A 66 16.57 3.22 4.83
CA VAL A 66 15.66 3.90 3.91
C VAL A 66 14.25 3.85 4.46
N VAL A 67 13.67 5.02 4.73
CA VAL A 67 12.24 5.13 4.98
C VAL A 67 11.52 5.16 3.66
N THR A 68 10.51 4.31 3.50
CA THR A 68 9.72 4.25 2.26
C THR A 68 8.23 4.46 2.52
N ASN A 69 7.57 5.05 1.51
CA ASN A 69 6.13 5.12 1.38
C ASN A 69 5.75 4.53 0.01
N PHE A 70 5.00 3.43 0.01
CA PHE A 70 4.45 2.85 -1.21
C PHE A 70 3.13 3.53 -1.58
N THR A 71 2.99 3.90 -2.85
CA THR A 71 1.83 4.62 -3.37
C THR A 71 0.70 3.67 -3.73
N ASN A 72 -0.54 4.07 -3.41
CA ASN A 72 -1.76 3.32 -3.74
C ASN A 72 -1.74 1.89 -3.19
N GLU A 73 -1.38 1.78 -1.91
CA GLU A 73 -1.36 0.48 -1.22
C GLU A 73 -2.78 -0.06 -1.06
N GLU A 74 -3.71 0.77 -0.62
CA GLU A 74 -5.10 0.41 -0.36
C GLU A 74 -5.91 0.06 -1.62
N GLY A 75 -5.48 0.53 -2.78
CA GLY A 75 -6.20 0.31 -4.04
C GLY A 75 -7.59 0.94 -4.11
N THR A 76 -7.91 1.82 -3.18
CA THR A 76 -9.25 2.42 -3.03
C THR A 76 -9.69 3.21 -4.26
N ARG A 77 -8.78 3.98 -4.84
CA ARG A 77 -9.06 4.73 -6.07
C ARG A 77 -8.70 3.93 -7.31
N PHE A 78 -7.58 3.26 -7.30
CA PHE A 78 -7.06 2.49 -8.43
C PHE A 78 -6.79 1.05 -7.99
N ALA A 79 -7.77 0.17 -8.18
CA ALA A 79 -7.60 -1.25 -7.86
C ALA A 79 -6.57 -1.92 -8.80
N PRO A 80 -5.85 -2.94 -8.32
CA PRO A 80 -5.96 -3.58 -7.00
C PRO A 80 -5.18 -2.85 -5.90
N ALA A 81 -5.32 -3.31 -4.66
CA ALA A 81 -4.43 -2.96 -3.56
C ALA A 81 -2.97 -3.32 -3.87
N MET A 82 -2.02 -2.72 -3.16
CA MET A 82 -0.58 -2.93 -3.31
C MET A 82 -0.08 -2.67 -4.75
N LEU A 83 -0.69 -1.72 -5.47
CA LEU A 83 -0.41 -1.50 -6.88
C LEU A 83 1.05 -1.13 -7.13
N ALA A 84 1.54 -0.08 -6.48
CA ALA A 84 2.89 0.42 -6.73
C ALA A 84 3.98 -0.48 -6.13
N SER A 85 3.75 -1.07 -4.96
CA SER A 85 4.66 -2.07 -4.38
C SER A 85 4.68 -3.35 -5.21
N GLY A 86 3.55 -3.74 -5.82
CA GLY A 86 3.47 -4.86 -6.76
C GLY A 86 4.32 -4.66 -8.01
N VAL A 87 4.34 -3.43 -8.57
CA VAL A 87 5.26 -3.09 -9.68
C VAL A 87 6.70 -3.08 -9.20
N PHE A 88 6.98 -2.50 -8.04
CA PHE A 88 8.32 -2.48 -7.45
C PHE A 88 8.89 -3.90 -7.24
N ALA A 89 8.05 -4.83 -6.83
CA ALA A 89 8.42 -6.24 -6.64
C ALA A 89 8.40 -7.09 -7.93
N GLY A 90 8.01 -6.51 -9.06
CA GLY A 90 7.94 -7.22 -10.35
C GLY A 90 6.73 -8.16 -10.50
N VAL A 91 5.72 -8.03 -9.64
CA VAL A 91 4.45 -8.78 -9.72
C VAL A 91 3.57 -8.24 -10.86
N HIS A 92 3.58 -6.93 -11.05
CA HIS A 92 2.85 -6.24 -12.10
C HIS A 92 3.81 -5.48 -13.01
N THR A 93 3.43 -5.30 -14.29
CA THR A 93 4.15 -4.39 -15.17
C THR A 93 3.71 -2.95 -14.92
N GLN A 94 4.62 -2.00 -15.12
CA GLN A 94 4.35 -0.58 -14.95
C GLN A 94 3.26 -0.08 -15.91
N ASP A 95 3.30 -0.50 -17.17
CA ASP A 95 2.29 -0.13 -18.17
C ASP A 95 0.89 -0.58 -17.76
N TRP A 96 0.77 -1.82 -17.32
CA TRP A 96 -0.50 -2.33 -16.82
C TRP A 96 -1.01 -1.53 -15.61
N ALA A 97 -0.14 -1.19 -14.69
CA ALA A 97 -0.50 -0.40 -13.52
C ALA A 97 -0.94 1.02 -13.89
N TYR A 98 -0.27 1.66 -14.85
CA TYR A 98 -0.63 2.99 -15.33
C TYR A 98 -2.02 3.05 -15.98
N GLU A 99 -2.48 1.94 -16.56
CA GLU A 99 -3.80 1.82 -17.19
C GLU A 99 -4.95 1.55 -16.20
N ARG A 100 -4.65 1.35 -14.91
CA ARG A 100 -5.73 1.19 -13.90
C ARG A 100 -6.55 2.45 -13.81
N THR A 101 -7.88 2.29 -13.86
CA THR A 101 -8.81 3.42 -13.89
C THR A 101 -9.58 3.53 -12.60
N ASP A 102 -9.90 4.76 -12.22
CA ASP A 102 -10.87 5.05 -11.19
C ASP A 102 -12.32 5.00 -11.73
N ALA A 103 -13.29 5.27 -10.85
CA ALA A 103 -14.72 5.28 -11.21
C ALA A 103 -15.08 6.33 -12.27
N ASP A 104 -14.29 7.39 -12.40
CA ASP A 104 -14.48 8.46 -13.40
C ASP A 104 -13.74 8.15 -14.73
N GLY A 105 -13.07 7.01 -14.84
CA GLY A 105 -12.30 6.62 -16.01
C GLY A 105 -10.94 7.29 -16.15
N LYS A 106 -10.45 7.98 -15.10
CA LYS A 106 -9.09 8.53 -15.09
C LYS A 106 -8.08 7.43 -14.78
N THR A 107 -6.95 7.44 -15.47
CA THR A 107 -5.92 6.44 -15.26
C THR A 107 -4.95 6.82 -14.14
N PHE A 108 -4.41 5.83 -13.45
CA PHE A 108 -3.39 6.01 -12.41
C PHE A 108 -2.17 6.79 -12.95
N GLY A 109 -1.64 6.40 -14.10
CA GLY A 109 -0.49 7.08 -14.69
C GLY A 109 -0.74 8.54 -15.05
N ALA A 110 -1.94 8.87 -15.57
CA ALA A 110 -2.31 10.25 -15.88
C ALA A 110 -2.46 11.10 -14.61
N GLU A 111 -3.11 10.57 -13.58
CA GLU A 111 -3.28 11.28 -12.31
C GLU A 111 -1.94 11.48 -11.58
N LEU A 112 -1.07 10.47 -11.57
CA LEU A 112 0.26 10.56 -10.99
C LEU A 112 1.09 11.68 -11.68
N SER A 113 1.02 11.74 -13.00
CA SER A 113 1.66 12.81 -13.79
C SER A 113 1.04 14.18 -13.54
N ARG A 114 -0.31 14.24 -13.46
CA ARG A 114 -1.05 15.50 -13.23
C ARG A 114 -0.68 16.15 -11.90
N ILE A 115 -0.46 15.36 -10.84
CA ILE A 115 -0.05 15.89 -9.52
C ILE A 115 1.46 16.09 -9.39
N GLY A 116 2.23 15.82 -10.44
CA GLY A 116 3.69 15.96 -10.43
C GLY A 116 4.40 14.92 -9.55
N TRP A 117 3.77 13.75 -9.33
CA TRP A 117 4.28 12.73 -8.41
C TRP A 117 4.87 11.50 -9.13
N ARG A 118 4.94 11.53 -10.45
CA ARG A 118 5.68 10.56 -11.25
C ARG A 118 7.16 10.90 -11.20
N GLY A 119 7.93 10.13 -10.45
CA GLY A 119 9.37 10.33 -10.32
C GLY A 119 10.17 9.88 -11.53
N GLU A 120 11.48 10.11 -11.47
CA GLU A 120 12.40 9.78 -12.56
C GLU A 120 13.09 8.42 -12.36
N GLU A 121 13.13 7.91 -11.12
CA GLU A 121 13.80 6.66 -10.81
C GLU A 121 13.03 5.46 -11.39
N GLU A 122 13.76 4.53 -12.00
CA GLU A 122 13.17 3.28 -12.48
C GLU A 122 12.59 2.48 -11.31
N VAL A 123 11.33 2.06 -11.42
CA VAL A 123 10.68 1.27 -10.38
C VAL A 123 11.32 -0.11 -10.26
N GLY A 124 11.59 -0.54 -9.00
CA GLY A 124 12.27 -1.83 -8.74
C GLY A 124 13.79 -1.82 -8.94
N ALA A 125 14.41 -0.71 -9.39
CA ALA A 125 15.86 -0.60 -9.51
C ALA A 125 16.58 -0.63 -8.16
N ARG A 126 15.91 -0.17 -7.10
CA ARG A 126 16.47 -0.15 -5.76
C ARG A 126 16.57 -1.56 -5.17
N LYS A 127 17.75 -1.92 -4.70
CA LYS A 127 17.98 -3.19 -3.99
C LYS A 127 17.87 -2.96 -2.49
N MET A 128 17.42 -3.97 -1.76
CA MET A 128 17.29 -3.92 -0.31
C MET A 128 17.91 -5.16 0.34
N HIS A 129 18.45 -4.96 1.55
CA HIS A 129 18.93 -6.06 2.39
C HIS A 129 17.77 -6.74 3.13
N ALA A 130 16.89 -5.92 3.68
CA ALA A 130 15.67 -6.34 4.39
C ALA A 130 14.63 -5.23 4.32
N PHE A 131 13.37 -5.59 4.50
CA PHE A 131 12.25 -4.67 4.66
C PHE A 131 11.51 -4.97 5.96
N PHE A 132 11.23 -3.92 6.73
CA PHE A 132 10.43 -3.99 7.94
C PHE A 132 9.24 -3.04 7.82
N GLU A 133 8.09 -3.53 8.20
CA GLU A 133 6.87 -2.74 8.28
C GLU A 133 6.24 -2.87 9.65
N LEU A 134 6.11 -1.74 10.34
CA LEU A 134 5.32 -1.64 11.55
C LEU A 134 3.90 -1.26 11.14
N HIS A 135 2.94 -2.13 11.43
CA HIS A 135 1.55 -1.90 11.09
C HIS A 135 0.63 -2.17 12.28
N ILE A 136 -0.50 -1.49 12.35
CA ILE A 136 -1.54 -1.84 13.32
C ILE A 136 -2.15 -3.19 12.95
N GLU A 137 -2.57 -3.98 13.93
CA GLU A 137 -3.17 -5.30 13.69
C GLU A 137 -4.47 -5.23 12.88
N GLN A 138 -5.24 -4.17 13.05
CA GLN A 138 -6.61 -4.03 12.53
C GLN A 138 -7.54 -5.18 12.97
N GLY A 139 -7.24 -5.75 14.14
CA GLY A 139 -7.96 -6.89 14.70
C GLY A 139 -7.84 -6.92 16.23
N PRO A 140 -8.51 -7.86 16.90
CA PRO A 140 -8.61 -7.87 18.36
C PRO A 140 -7.64 -8.85 19.05
N ILE A 141 -6.77 -9.56 18.32
CA ILE A 141 -6.03 -10.71 18.86
C ILE A 141 -4.94 -10.25 19.81
N LEU A 142 -4.13 -9.27 19.43
CA LEU A 142 -3.04 -8.78 20.27
C LEU A 142 -3.58 -8.18 21.57
N GLU A 143 -4.67 -7.42 21.51
CA GLU A 143 -5.33 -6.88 22.70
C GLU A 143 -5.86 -8.02 23.61
N ALA A 144 -6.49 -9.03 23.03
CA ALA A 144 -7.01 -10.18 23.79
C ALA A 144 -5.90 -11.02 24.43
N GLU A 145 -4.71 -11.06 23.81
CA GLU A 145 -3.54 -11.80 24.30
C GLU A 145 -2.64 -10.95 25.21
N ASP A 146 -3.01 -9.69 25.49
CA ASP A 146 -2.18 -8.70 26.22
C ASP A 146 -0.77 -8.58 25.66
N ALA A 147 -0.68 -8.55 24.30
CA ALA A 147 0.56 -8.50 23.55
C ALA A 147 0.69 -7.17 22.81
N ASP A 148 1.84 -6.49 22.96
CA ASP A 148 2.11 -5.23 22.28
C ASP A 148 2.51 -5.42 20.81
N ILE A 149 3.16 -6.55 20.48
CA ILE A 149 3.72 -6.81 19.15
C ILE A 149 3.46 -8.25 18.74
N GLY A 150 2.96 -8.42 17.50
CA GLY A 150 2.87 -9.71 16.84
C GLY A 150 3.79 -9.77 15.61
N VAL A 151 4.49 -10.88 15.43
CA VAL A 151 5.28 -11.10 14.21
C VAL A 151 4.41 -11.85 13.20
N VAL A 152 4.15 -11.22 12.04
CA VAL A 152 3.42 -11.86 10.95
C VAL A 152 4.26 -12.96 10.34
N THR A 153 3.80 -14.20 10.43
CA THR A 153 4.50 -15.39 9.91
C THR A 153 3.92 -15.90 8.60
N HIS A 154 2.69 -15.54 8.27
CA HIS A 154 1.97 -16.00 7.09
C HIS A 154 1.01 -14.93 6.57
N GLY A 155 0.80 -14.91 5.26
CA GLY A 155 -0.27 -14.16 4.60
C GLY A 155 -1.34 -15.11 4.08
N GLN A 156 -2.59 -14.69 4.12
CA GLN A 156 -3.70 -15.42 3.50
C GLN A 156 -3.82 -15.07 2.02
N GLY A 157 -4.19 -16.04 1.20
CA GLY A 157 -4.61 -15.78 -0.19
C GLY A 157 -5.94 -15.05 -0.22
N LEU A 158 -6.07 -14.06 -1.10
CA LEU A 158 -7.27 -13.25 -1.27
C LEU A 158 -7.73 -13.29 -2.73
N SER A 159 -9.04 -13.39 -2.94
CA SER A 159 -9.65 -13.17 -4.25
C SER A 159 -10.87 -12.28 -4.13
N TRP A 160 -11.02 -11.37 -5.07
CA TRP A 160 -12.18 -10.50 -5.18
C TRP A 160 -12.99 -10.89 -6.41
N THR A 161 -14.32 -11.01 -6.25
CA THR A 161 -15.25 -11.30 -7.33
C THR A 161 -16.31 -10.22 -7.39
N GLN A 162 -16.37 -9.52 -8.50
CA GLN A 162 -17.48 -8.58 -8.76
C GLN A 162 -18.63 -9.35 -9.40
N VAL A 163 -19.82 -9.27 -8.79
CA VAL A 163 -21.04 -9.88 -9.29
C VAL A 163 -22.04 -8.79 -9.63
N THR A 164 -22.52 -8.78 -10.87
CA THR A 164 -23.60 -7.88 -11.30
C THR A 164 -24.86 -8.70 -11.52
N ILE A 165 -25.91 -8.36 -10.76
CA ILE A 165 -27.21 -9.00 -10.85
C ILE A 165 -28.17 -8.03 -11.55
N ILE A 166 -28.73 -8.43 -12.69
CA ILE A 166 -29.67 -7.63 -13.44
C ILE A 166 -31.08 -8.18 -13.23
N GLY A 167 -31.94 -7.36 -12.68
CA GLY A 167 -33.33 -7.70 -12.41
C GLY A 167 -34.32 -6.68 -12.94
N LYS A 168 -35.58 -6.91 -12.66
CA LYS A 168 -36.68 -6.03 -12.99
C LYS A 168 -37.55 -5.82 -11.77
N ASP A 169 -37.84 -4.56 -11.48
CA ASP A 169 -38.76 -4.21 -10.40
C ASP A 169 -40.14 -4.80 -10.66
N SER A 170 -40.75 -5.32 -9.63
CA SER A 170 -42.10 -5.86 -9.69
C SER A 170 -42.83 -5.64 -8.37
N HIS A 171 -44.12 -5.36 -8.47
CA HIS A 171 -44.98 -5.20 -7.30
C HIS A 171 -45.12 -6.54 -6.54
N THR A 172 -44.86 -6.53 -5.24
CA THR A 172 -44.80 -7.74 -4.40
C THR A 172 -46.17 -8.42 -4.22
N GLY A 173 -47.27 -7.65 -4.30
CA GLY A 173 -48.62 -8.18 -4.13
C GLY A 173 -49.23 -8.74 -5.41
N SER A 174 -49.04 -8.11 -6.55
CA SER A 174 -49.70 -8.46 -7.82
C SER A 174 -48.86 -9.29 -8.78
N THR A 175 -47.54 -9.42 -8.53
CA THR A 175 -46.67 -10.23 -9.35
C THR A 175 -46.38 -11.58 -8.69
N PRO A 176 -46.90 -12.70 -9.25
CA PRO A 176 -46.63 -14.03 -8.70
C PRO A 176 -45.11 -14.33 -8.66
N MET A 177 -44.65 -15.08 -7.65
CA MET A 177 -43.23 -15.44 -7.48
C MET A 177 -42.58 -16.02 -8.74
N PRO A 178 -43.21 -16.95 -9.49
CA PRO A 178 -42.62 -17.53 -10.72
C PRO A 178 -42.39 -16.52 -11.86
N MET A 179 -43.03 -15.35 -11.78
CA MET A 179 -42.94 -14.28 -12.78
C MET A 179 -42.00 -13.16 -12.39
N ARG A 180 -41.46 -13.19 -11.15
CA ARG A 180 -40.54 -12.19 -10.67
C ARG A 180 -39.14 -12.43 -11.22
N LYS A 181 -38.45 -11.32 -11.52
CA LYS A 181 -37.05 -11.28 -11.94
C LYS A 181 -36.31 -10.25 -11.10
N ASN A 182 -36.41 -10.35 -9.80
CA ASN A 182 -35.80 -9.41 -8.90
C ASN A 182 -34.27 -9.59 -8.92
N ALA A 183 -33.52 -8.50 -8.68
CA ALA A 183 -32.06 -8.52 -8.57
C ALA A 183 -31.57 -8.87 -7.15
N GLY A 184 -32.43 -8.97 -6.18
CA GLY A 184 -32.08 -9.31 -4.82
C GLY A 184 -33.31 -9.72 -4.02
#